data_af864e8d0338b729ab44db695374c1f1
#
_entry.id   af864e8d0338b729ab44db695374c1f1
#
_cell.length_a   1.000
_cell.length_b   1.000
_cell.length_c   1.000
_cell.angle_alpha   90.00
_cell.angle_beta   90.00
_cell.angle_gamma   90.00
#
_symmetry.space_group_name_H-M   'P 1'
#
loop_
_entity.id
_entity.type
_entity.pdbx_description
1 polymer ?
#
loop_
_entity_poly.entity_id
_entity_poly.type
_entity_poly.pdbx_seq_one_letter_code
_entity_poly.pdbx_strand_id
1 'polypeptide(L)'
;MVDPDTKKVLDYNTSDTAVKYFKKLNEEYNKGIVDPESFTQTYDEYISKLSTGRVLGMIDQWWDFAYTAGDAIKQAGLDEQGCDYIPVPVTIDGRDNQWHNAGGAFNASTGLAVTTSCDDVDAAMKFVNDLLDQDIHNLRYWGVKGTDYEVDENGEFYKTADERKKASDTAYKASHSCPYSYFPQYNGTSDDGINANKPDGQAREFYDGLNSDVKEVFDAYGVKTYVEMLGTNNAPGDWYPMWSFSNNFTTDTPGGVAWTKIGELKHAELPKVVMAKDFDSAWDTYMDKYNACNPQDFLGELQTELDKRLEQAAKFK
;
A
#
# COMPACT_ATOMS: atom_id res chain seq x y z
N MET A 1 10.53 12.08 -8.45
CA MET A 1 9.77 11.69 -9.68
C MET A 1 10.74 11.53 -10.83
N VAL A 2 10.31 10.92 -11.94
CA VAL A 2 11.10 10.89 -13.19
C VAL A 2 10.26 11.49 -14.30
N ASP A 3 10.85 12.40 -15.05
CA ASP A 3 10.24 12.96 -16.24
C ASP A 3 10.17 11.89 -17.34
N PRO A 4 8.99 11.59 -17.91
CA PRO A 4 8.82 10.49 -18.84
C PRO A 4 9.53 10.69 -20.17
N ASP A 5 9.74 11.94 -20.59
CA ASP A 5 10.34 12.27 -21.88
C ASP A 5 11.86 12.35 -21.79
N THR A 6 12.37 13.04 -20.77
CA THR A 6 13.80 13.31 -20.62
C THR A 6 14.52 12.29 -19.74
N LYS A 7 13.77 11.44 -19.01
CA LYS A 7 14.29 10.49 -18.00
C LYS A 7 15.09 11.18 -16.89
N LYS A 8 14.81 12.46 -16.63
CA LYS A 8 15.45 13.19 -15.53
C LYS A 8 14.69 13.00 -14.23
N VAL A 9 15.46 12.87 -13.16
CA VAL A 9 14.92 12.90 -11.80
C VAL A 9 14.46 14.32 -11.49
N LEU A 10 13.20 14.43 -11.08
CA LEU A 10 12.59 15.69 -10.65
C LEU A 10 12.35 15.68 -9.15
N ASP A 11 12.52 16.83 -8.53
CA ASP A 11 12.23 17.02 -7.12
C ASP A 11 10.71 17.15 -6.90
N TYR A 12 10.11 16.15 -6.27
CA TYR A 12 8.69 16.22 -5.91
C TYR A 12 8.42 17.36 -4.91
N ASN A 13 9.33 17.60 -3.95
CA ASN A 13 9.11 18.53 -2.84
C ASN A 13 8.99 19.99 -3.31
N THR A 14 9.50 20.30 -4.50
CA THR A 14 9.44 21.64 -5.10
C THR A 14 8.42 21.76 -6.25
N SER A 15 7.70 20.68 -6.52
CA SER A 15 6.72 20.64 -7.62
C SER A 15 5.44 21.42 -7.29
N ASP A 16 4.78 21.95 -8.32
CA ASP A 16 3.46 22.57 -8.19
C ASP A 16 2.42 21.62 -7.54
N THR A 17 2.57 20.33 -7.77
CA THR A 17 1.69 19.30 -7.16
C THR A 17 1.88 19.27 -5.66
N ALA A 18 3.11 19.31 -5.16
CA ALA A 18 3.37 19.35 -3.71
C ALA A 18 2.82 20.63 -3.08
N VAL A 19 3.03 21.78 -3.73
CA VAL A 19 2.48 23.07 -3.26
C VAL A 19 0.96 23.01 -3.17
N LYS A 20 0.28 22.55 -4.22
CA LYS A 20 -1.20 22.38 -4.24
C LYS A 20 -1.68 21.45 -3.13
N TYR A 21 -0.99 20.34 -2.92
CA TYR A 21 -1.34 19.36 -1.88
C TYR A 21 -1.25 19.97 -0.48
N PHE A 22 -0.12 20.57 -0.12
CA PHE A 22 0.06 21.16 1.20
C PHE A 22 -0.82 22.39 1.42
N LYS A 23 -1.06 23.20 0.37
CA LYS A 23 -2.01 24.31 0.43
C LYS A 23 -3.43 23.82 0.71
N LYS A 24 -3.83 22.72 0.07
CA LYS A 24 -5.13 22.09 0.33
C LYS A 24 -5.24 21.60 1.78
N LEU A 25 -4.22 20.93 2.30
CA LEU A 25 -4.20 20.50 3.69
C LEU A 25 -4.29 21.69 4.65
N ASN A 26 -3.59 22.80 4.37
CA ASN A 26 -3.66 24.02 5.16
C ASN A 26 -5.07 24.63 5.15
N GLU A 27 -5.73 24.66 3.99
CA GLU A 27 -7.12 25.12 3.89
C GLU A 27 -8.04 24.29 4.77
N GLU A 28 -7.94 22.95 4.70
CA GLU A 28 -8.78 22.04 5.47
C GLU A 28 -8.45 22.07 6.97
N TYR A 29 -7.19 22.28 7.33
CA TYR A 29 -6.81 22.53 8.72
C TYR A 29 -7.44 23.82 9.26
N ASN A 30 -7.36 24.92 8.52
CA ASN A 30 -7.94 26.19 8.93
C ASN A 30 -9.48 26.18 8.98
N LYS A 31 -10.14 25.22 8.29
CA LYS A 31 -11.58 24.93 8.43
C LYS A 31 -11.90 24.05 9.66
N GLY A 32 -10.91 23.48 10.33
CA GLY A 32 -11.08 22.56 11.45
C GLY A 32 -11.46 21.13 11.02
N ILE A 33 -11.20 20.74 9.76
CA ILE A 33 -11.44 19.39 9.23
C ILE A 33 -10.28 18.48 9.55
N VAL A 34 -9.04 18.94 9.39
CA VAL A 34 -7.83 18.19 9.75
C VAL A 34 -7.64 18.24 11.26
N ASP A 35 -7.53 17.07 11.90
CA ASP A 35 -7.25 16.96 13.32
C ASP A 35 -5.88 17.55 13.65
N PRO A 36 -5.78 18.57 14.52
CA PRO A 36 -4.52 19.19 14.89
C PRO A 36 -3.54 18.21 15.57
N GLU A 37 -4.04 17.18 16.23
CA GLU A 37 -3.19 16.15 16.85
C GLU A 37 -2.57 15.19 15.83
N SER A 38 -3.02 15.19 14.57
CA SER A 38 -2.42 14.38 13.50
C SER A 38 -0.92 14.59 13.32
N PHE A 39 -0.38 15.71 13.76
CA PHE A 39 1.05 16.04 13.66
C PHE A 39 1.88 15.70 14.91
N THR A 40 1.24 15.24 15.98
CA THR A 40 1.90 14.96 17.27
C THR A 40 1.51 13.63 17.89
N GLN A 41 0.44 13.01 17.40
CA GLN A 41 -0.05 11.72 17.91
C GLN A 41 0.93 10.59 17.62
N THR A 42 0.98 9.64 18.54
CA THR A 42 1.63 8.36 18.34
C THR A 42 0.80 7.44 17.45
N TYR A 43 1.40 6.35 16.96
CA TYR A 43 0.66 5.33 16.22
C TYR A 43 -0.51 4.74 17.03
N ASP A 44 -0.29 4.44 18.31
CA ASP A 44 -1.34 3.89 19.18
C ASP A 44 -2.52 4.86 19.38
N GLU A 45 -2.23 6.16 19.50
CA GLU A 45 -3.26 7.19 19.56
C GLU A 45 -4.02 7.33 18.24
N TYR A 46 -3.34 7.25 17.12
CA TYR A 46 -3.94 7.23 15.78
C TYR A 46 -4.90 6.03 15.63
N ILE A 47 -4.44 4.81 15.89
CA ILE A 47 -5.27 3.60 15.84
C ILE A 47 -6.44 3.68 16.81
N SER A 48 -6.22 4.19 18.03
CA SER A 48 -7.30 4.38 19.02
C SER A 48 -8.39 5.31 18.49
N LYS A 49 -8.03 6.43 17.84
CA LYS A 49 -9.01 7.35 17.24
C LYS A 49 -9.81 6.67 16.12
N LEU A 50 -9.13 5.99 15.20
CA LEU A 50 -9.80 5.27 14.11
C LEU A 50 -10.79 4.22 14.62
N SER A 51 -10.42 3.50 15.67
CA SER A 51 -11.23 2.45 16.28
C SER A 51 -12.53 2.96 16.94
N THR A 52 -12.69 4.28 17.10
CA THR A 52 -13.93 4.86 17.68
C THR A 52 -15.08 4.97 16.69
N GLY A 53 -14.85 4.77 15.39
CA GLY A 53 -15.82 5.05 14.33
C GLY A 53 -16.17 6.54 14.15
N ARG A 54 -15.40 7.46 14.75
CA ARG A 54 -15.65 8.92 14.72
C ARG A 54 -14.81 9.69 13.73
N VAL A 55 -13.79 9.06 13.18
CA VAL A 55 -12.92 9.63 12.13
C VAL A 55 -13.59 9.39 10.79
N LEU A 56 -13.96 10.45 10.08
CA LEU A 56 -14.70 10.35 8.81
C LEU A 56 -13.84 10.02 7.61
N GLY A 57 -12.52 10.22 7.71
CA GLY A 57 -11.59 9.91 6.65
C GLY A 57 -10.13 10.07 7.08
N MET A 58 -9.24 9.37 6.40
CA MET A 58 -7.79 9.51 6.55
C MET A 58 -7.11 9.32 5.18
N ILE A 59 -5.86 9.70 5.12
CA ILE A 59 -4.97 9.42 3.99
C ILE A 59 -3.88 8.50 4.52
N ASP A 60 -4.00 7.22 4.22
CA ASP A 60 -3.09 6.21 4.73
C ASP A 60 -3.12 4.95 3.87
N GLN A 61 -2.22 4.03 4.13
CA GLN A 61 -2.18 2.69 3.54
C GLN A 61 -3.06 1.74 4.36
N TRP A 62 -3.88 0.94 3.68
CA TRP A 62 -4.81 0.02 4.35
C TRP A 62 -4.11 -0.95 5.33
N TRP A 63 -2.91 -1.40 5.02
CA TRP A 63 -2.14 -2.31 5.86
C TRP A 63 -1.64 -1.68 7.17
N ASP A 64 -1.60 -0.36 7.26
CA ASP A 64 -1.15 0.35 8.46
C ASP A 64 -2.25 0.45 9.53
N PHE A 65 -3.50 0.56 9.13
CA PHE A 65 -4.62 0.70 10.08
C PHE A 65 -5.63 -0.44 10.08
N ALA A 66 -5.89 -1.07 8.93
CA ALA A 66 -7.09 -1.90 8.75
C ALA A 66 -7.10 -3.16 9.62
N TYR A 67 -5.94 -3.77 9.87
CA TYR A 67 -5.88 -4.95 10.72
C TYR A 67 -6.25 -4.65 12.17
N THR A 68 -5.75 -3.56 12.73
CA THR A 68 -5.96 -3.23 14.15
C THR A 68 -7.23 -2.42 14.36
N ALA A 69 -7.40 -1.31 13.65
CA ALA A 69 -8.59 -0.47 13.80
C ALA A 69 -9.84 -1.16 13.23
N GLY A 70 -9.74 -1.86 12.09
CA GLY A 70 -10.85 -2.60 11.51
C GLY A 70 -11.33 -3.73 12.42
N ASP A 71 -10.41 -4.49 13.02
CA ASP A 71 -10.79 -5.53 13.99
C ASP A 71 -11.42 -4.95 15.25
N ALA A 72 -10.94 -3.80 15.75
CA ALA A 72 -11.52 -3.12 16.89
C ALA A 72 -12.94 -2.59 16.59
N ILE A 73 -13.18 -2.03 15.42
CA ILE A 73 -14.50 -1.60 14.93
C ILE A 73 -15.47 -2.79 14.92
N LYS A 74 -15.05 -3.92 14.35
CA LYS A 74 -15.87 -5.16 14.32
C LYS A 74 -16.16 -5.71 15.72
N GLN A 75 -15.16 -5.77 16.59
CA GLN A 75 -15.34 -6.23 17.98
C GLN A 75 -16.30 -5.35 18.77
N ALA A 76 -16.36 -4.05 18.45
CA ALA A 76 -17.28 -3.11 19.06
C ALA A 76 -18.68 -3.12 18.39
N GLY A 77 -18.90 -3.87 17.31
CA GLY A 77 -20.15 -3.88 16.53
C GLY A 77 -20.44 -2.55 15.84
N LEU A 78 -19.42 -1.75 15.57
CA LEU A 78 -19.55 -0.46 14.90
C LEU A 78 -19.66 -0.61 13.38
N ASP A 79 -19.10 -1.67 12.81
CA ASP A 79 -19.26 -2.05 11.40
C ASP A 79 -20.74 -2.31 11.05
N GLU A 80 -21.51 -2.93 11.95
CA GLU A 80 -22.97 -3.11 11.79
C GLU A 80 -23.74 -1.77 11.85
N GLN A 81 -23.08 -0.69 12.25
CA GLN A 81 -23.62 0.66 12.31
C GLN A 81 -23.10 1.56 11.16
N GLY A 82 -22.45 0.98 10.17
CA GLY A 82 -21.92 1.69 9.01
C GLY A 82 -20.59 2.41 9.25
N CYS A 83 -19.80 1.99 10.25
CA CYS A 83 -18.49 2.59 10.56
C CYS A 83 -17.33 1.91 9.83
N ASP A 84 -17.53 1.47 8.60
CA ASP A 84 -16.47 0.88 7.77
C ASP A 84 -15.69 1.95 7.00
N TYR A 85 -14.37 1.72 6.85
CA TYR A 85 -13.53 2.56 5.99
C TYR A 85 -13.47 2.00 4.59
N ILE A 86 -13.84 2.83 3.62
CA ILE A 86 -13.88 2.48 2.20
C ILE A 86 -12.87 3.37 1.46
N PRO A 87 -12.02 2.81 0.58
CA PRO A 87 -11.10 3.62 -0.20
C PRO A 87 -11.86 4.45 -1.23
N VAL A 88 -11.56 5.74 -1.30
CA VAL A 88 -12.13 6.66 -2.27
C VAL A 88 -11.02 7.25 -3.12
N PRO A 89 -11.10 7.16 -4.47
CA PRO A 89 -10.11 7.79 -5.32
C PRO A 89 -10.21 9.32 -5.23
N VAL A 90 -9.11 9.97 -4.93
CA VAL A 90 -9.01 11.43 -4.90
C VAL A 90 -7.97 11.87 -5.91
N THR A 91 -8.37 12.68 -6.87
CA THR A 91 -7.51 13.22 -7.92
C THR A 91 -7.55 14.74 -7.96
N ILE A 92 -6.47 15.35 -8.43
CA ILE A 92 -6.37 16.80 -8.62
C ILE A 92 -6.69 17.12 -10.08
N ASP A 93 -7.48 18.18 -10.30
CA ASP A 93 -7.77 18.75 -11.62
C ASP A 93 -8.44 17.74 -12.59
N GLY A 94 -9.25 16.80 -12.10
CA GLY A 94 -9.98 15.83 -12.92
C GLY A 94 -9.10 14.85 -13.69
N ARG A 95 -7.88 14.63 -13.23
CA ARG A 95 -6.98 13.62 -13.80
C ARG A 95 -7.46 12.22 -13.47
N ASP A 96 -7.15 11.26 -14.33
CA ASP A 96 -7.40 9.87 -14.04
C ASP A 96 -6.64 9.42 -12.79
N ASN A 97 -7.30 8.58 -12.00
CA ASN A 97 -6.66 7.99 -10.85
C ASN A 97 -5.56 7.02 -11.30
N GLN A 98 -4.34 7.27 -10.81
CA GLN A 98 -3.16 6.41 -11.03
C GLN A 98 -2.56 5.95 -9.70
N TRP A 99 -3.41 5.80 -8.70
CA TRP A 99 -3.02 5.48 -7.35
C TRP A 99 -2.18 4.20 -7.26
N HIS A 100 -2.61 3.15 -7.93
CA HIS A 100 -1.84 1.92 -7.90
C HIS A 100 -0.81 1.97 -9.02
N ASN A 101 0.40 1.82 -8.61
CA ASN A 101 1.45 1.57 -9.57
C ASN A 101 1.34 0.14 -10.10
N ALA A 102 1.89 -0.05 -11.21
CA ALA A 102 2.02 -1.36 -11.73
C ALA A 102 3.01 -2.18 -10.92
N GLY A 103 2.52 -3.22 -10.33
CA GLY A 103 3.32 -4.39 -10.12
C GLY A 103 3.78 -4.96 -11.47
N GLY A 104 4.61 -5.95 -11.48
CA GLY A 104 4.90 -6.74 -12.67
C GLY A 104 6.33 -6.69 -13.17
N ALA A 105 7.21 -5.86 -12.62
CA ALA A 105 8.64 -6.10 -12.78
C ALA A 105 9.17 -6.91 -11.60
N PHE A 106 10.15 -7.75 -11.89
CA PHE A 106 10.83 -8.54 -10.86
C PHE A 106 11.42 -7.63 -9.78
N ASN A 107 11.01 -7.84 -8.54
CA ASN A 107 11.52 -7.11 -7.38
C ASN A 107 12.33 -8.05 -6.49
N ALA A 108 13.63 -7.85 -6.44
CA ALA A 108 14.57 -8.63 -5.63
C ALA A 108 14.83 -7.99 -4.25
N SER A 109 14.08 -6.96 -3.85
CA SER A 109 14.27 -6.29 -2.56
C SER A 109 13.73 -7.09 -1.37
N THR A 110 12.86 -8.06 -1.65
CA THR A 110 12.31 -8.99 -0.66
C THR A 110 12.47 -10.42 -1.13
N GLY A 111 12.58 -11.35 -0.21
CA GLY A 111 12.71 -12.75 -0.55
C GLY A 111 12.94 -13.61 0.69
N LEU A 112 13.07 -14.90 0.44
CA LEU A 112 13.45 -15.89 1.43
C LEU A 112 14.95 -16.18 1.31
N ALA A 113 15.65 -16.21 2.42
CA ALA A 113 17.06 -16.54 2.46
C ALA A 113 17.31 -17.79 3.31
N VAL A 114 18.16 -18.67 2.81
CA VAL A 114 18.69 -19.81 3.58
C VAL A 114 19.99 -19.36 4.25
N THR A 115 20.06 -19.48 5.57
CA THR A 115 21.23 -19.06 6.34
C THR A 115 22.35 -20.10 6.29
N THR A 116 23.56 -19.68 6.61
CA THR A 116 24.74 -20.58 6.70
C THR A 116 24.67 -21.62 7.79
N SER A 117 23.70 -21.51 8.71
CA SER A 117 23.41 -22.51 9.75
C SER A 117 22.43 -23.59 9.29
N CYS A 118 22.00 -23.59 8.05
CA CYS A 118 21.14 -24.64 7.51
C CYS A 118 21.98 -25.88 7.19
N ASP A 119 21.65 -27.01 7.81
CA ASP A 119 22.37 -28.27 7.62
C ASP A 119 22.04 -28.96 6.28
N ASP A 120 20.82 -28.71 5.74
CA ASP A 120 20.36 -29.29 4.47
C ASP A 120 19.71 -28.22 3.59
N VAL A 121 20.53 -27.57 2.77
CA VAL A 121 20.08 -26.51 1.87
C VAL A 121 19.16 -27.07 0.78
N ASP A 122 19.41 -28.30 0.29
CA ASP A 122 18.60 -28.90 -0.76
C ASP A 122 17.18 -29.21 -0.26
N ALA A 123 17.05 -29.73 0.94
CA ALA A 123 15.74 -29.94 1.57
C ALA A 123 15.01 -28.61 1.82
N ALA A 124 15.71 -27.58 2.27
CA ALA A 124 15.14 -26.24 2.46
C ALA A 124 14.63 -25.66 1.14
N MET A 125 15.43 -25.73 0.07
CA MET A 125 15.04 -25.23 -1.25
C MET A 125 13.90 -26.05 -1.87
N LYS A 126 13.90 -27.38 -1.66
CA LYS A 126 12.77 -28.22 -2.07
C LYS A 126 11.49 -27.79 -1.36
N PHE A 127 11.53 -27.57 -0.06
CA PHE A 127 10.37 -27.10 0.71
C PHE A 127 9.85 -25.76 0.15
N VAL A 128 10.73 -24.80 -0.14
CA VAL A 128 10.34 -23.52 -0.73
C VAL A 128 9.69 -23.70 -2.09
N ASN A 129 10.23 -24.62 -2.91
CA ASN A 129 9.66 -24.93 -4.23
C ASN A 129 8.29 -25.60 -4.11
N ASP A 130 8.12 -26.51 -3.17
CA ASP A 130 6.84 -27.21 -2.94
C ASP A 130 5.73 -26.24 -2.49
N LEU A 131 6.07 -25.12 -1.81
CA LEU A 131 5.11 -24.06 -1.47
C LEU A 131 4.53 -23.34 -2.71
N LEU A 132 5.16 -23.45 -3.86
CA LEU A 132 4.70 -22.91 -5.14
C LEU A 132 3.87 -23.91 -5.96
N ASP A 133 3.69 -25.15 -5.48
CA ASP A 133 2.72 -26.07 -6.04
C ASP A 133 1.31 -25.51 -5.90
N GLN A 134 0.50 -25.55 -6.98
CA GLN A 134 -0.82 -24.91 -6.99
C GLN A 134 -1.79 -25.54 -5.97
N ASP A 135 -1.73 -26.85 -5.76
CA ASP A 135 -2.58 -27.52 -4.78
C ASP A 135 -2.18 -27.14 -3.35
N ILE A 136 -0.88 -27.04 -3.09
CA ILE A 136 -0.37 -26.57 -1.80
C ILE A 136 -0.73 -25.09 -1.60
N HIS A 137 -0.64 -24.28 -2.65
CA HIS A 137 -1.02 -22.86 -2.59
C HIS A 137 -2.53 -22.73 -2.30
N ASN A 138 -3.38 -23.47 -3.00
CA ASN A 138 -4.82 -23.48 -2.75
C ASN A 138 -5.14 -23.94 -1.33
N LEU A 139 -4.48 -24.98 -0.83
CA LEU A 139 -4.67 -25.43 0.55
C LEU A 139 -4.32 -24.34 1.57
N ARG A 140 -3.30 -23.54 1.29
CA ARG A 140 -2.84 -22.43 2.19
C ARG A 140 -3.83 -21.27 2.24
N TYR A 141 -4.48 -20.93 1.12
CA TYR A 141 -5.30 -19.73 0.99
C TYR A 141 -6.79 -20.00 0.93
N TRP A 142 -7.20 -21.01 0.20
CA TRP A 142 -8.61 -21.39 0.09
C TRP A 142 -9.02 -22.42 1.16
N GLY A 143 -8.10 -23.28 1.57
CA GLY A 143 -8.37 -24.38 2.49
C GLY A 143 -8.77 -25.67 1.79
N VAL A 144 -9.63 -26.45 2.42
CA VAL A 144 -10.09 -27.77 1.93
C VAL A 144 -11.44 -27.62 1.26
N LYS A 145 -11.55 -28.04 -0.01
CA LYS A 145 -12.81 -28.06 -0.76
C LYS A 145 -13.90 -28.86 -0.02
N GLY A 146 -15.10 -28.30 0.04
CA GLY A 146 -16.24 -28.90 0.75
C GLY A 146 -16.19 -28.71 2.28
N THR A 147 -15.19 -28.00 2.78
CA THR A 147 -15.00 -27.70 4.20
C THR A 147 -14.75 -26.20 4.46
N ASP A 148 -13.95 -25.60 3.63
CA ASP A 148 -13.53 -24.19 3.74
C ASP A 148 -13.95 -23.35 2.55
N TYR A 149 -14.23 -23.99 1.43
CA TYR A 149 -14.76 -23.37 0.21
C TYR A 149 -15.49 -24.40 -0.67
N GLU A 150 -16.36 -23.89 -1.52
CA GLU A 150 -17.11 -24.63 -2.52
C GLU A 150 -16.66 -24.28 -3.94
N VAL A 151 -17.09 -25.09 -4.91
CA VAL A 151 -16.85 -24.88 -6.34
C VAL A 151 -18.18 -24.96 -7.06
N ASP A 152 -18.54 -23.94 -7.79
CA ASP A 152 -19.79 -23.92 -8.55
C ASP A 152 -19.69 -24.69 -9.89
N GLU A 153 -20.78 -24.67 -10.66
CA GLU A 153 -20.89 -25.38 -11.95
C GLU A 153 -19.95 -24.83 -13.04
N ASN A 154 -19.43 -23.62 -12.86
CA ASN A 154 -18.47 -22.98 -13.75
C ASN A 154 -17.01 -23.22 -13.32
N GLY A 155 -16.80 -23.90 -12.20
CA GLY A 155 -15.49 -24.11 -11.61
C GLY A 155 -15.00 -22.95 -10.73
N GLU A 156 -15.85 -21.96 -10.45
CA GLU A 156 -15.50 -20.81 -9.64
C GLU A 156 -15.50 -21.17 -8.14
N PHE A 157 -14.43 -20.80 -7.43
CA PHE A 157 -14.32 -20.98 -5.99
C PHE A 157 -15.09 -19.87 -5.26
N TYR A 158 -15.81 -20.28 -4.24
CA TYR A 158 -16.52 -19.35 -3.36
C TYR A 158 -16.68 -19.96 -1.96
N LYS A 159 -16.99 -19.11 -0.99
CA LYS A 159 -17.35 -19.53 0.37
C LYS A 159 -18.83 -19.25 0.61
N THR A 160 -19.50 -20.15 1.30
CA THR A 160 -20.82 -19.89 1.87
C THR A 160 -20.71 -18.89 3.04
N ALA A 161 -21.84 -18.32 3.48
CA ALA A 161 -21.84 -17.42 4.63
C ALA A 161 -21.28 -18.09 5.90
N ASP A 162 -21.58 -19.38 6.11
CA ASP A 162 -21.07 -20.16 7.25
C ASP A 162 -19.57 -20.40 7.16
N GLU A 163 -19.04 -20.68 5.97
CA GLU A 163 -17.60 -20.85 5.74
C GLU A 163 -16.84 -19.52 5.92
N ARG A 164 -17.39 -18.39 5.44
CA ARG A 164 -16.82 -17.04 5.70
C ARG A 164 -16.79 -16.74 7.20
N LYS A 165 -17.90 -16.99 7.90
CA LYS A 165 -17.96 -16.82 9.36
C LYS A 165 -16.94 -17.69 10.08
N LYS A 166 -16.82 -18.96 9.69
CA LYS A 166 -15.81 -19.88 10.23
C LYS A 166 -14.38 -19.40 9.93
N ALA A 167 -14.11 -18.96 8.70
CA ALA A 167 -12.82 -18.41 8.30
C ALA A 167 -12.46 -17.10 9.02
N SER A 168 -13.44 -16.34 9.55
CA SER A 168 -13.20 -15.14 10.35
C SER A 168 -12.93 -15.44 11.83
N ASP A 169 -13.27 -16.63 12.32
CA ASP A 169 -13.05 -17.04 13.72
C ASP A 169 -11.55 -17.16 14.04
N THR A 170 -11.12 -16.52 15.12
CA THR A 170 -9.70 -16.46 15.50
C THR A 170 -9.13 -17.82 15.86
N ALA A 171 -9.90 -18.67 16.54
CA ALA A 171 -9.43 -20.00 16.92
C ALA A 171 -9.32 -20.92 15.70
N TYR A 172 -10.26 -20.79 14.78
CA TYR A 172 -10.21 -21.52 13.50
C TYR A 172 -9.01 -21.09 12.67
N LYS A 173 -8.79 -19.78 12.51
CA LYS A 173 -7.61 -19.24 11.82
C LYS A 173 -6.31 -19.78 12.41
N ALA A 174 -6.18 -19.78 13.73
CA ALA A 174 -4.97 -20.23 14.42
C ALA A 174 -4.63 -21.70 14.15
N SER A 175 -5.63 -22.53 13.87
CA SER A 175 -5.47 -23.98 13.63
C SER A 175 -5.47 -24.39 12.15
N HIS A 176 -5.97 -23.52 11.24
CA HIS A 176 -6.19 -23.86 9.83
C HIS A 176 -5.52 -22.91 8.84
N SER A 177 -5.01 -21.76 9.28
CA SER A 177 -4.32 -20.83 8.40
C SER A 177 -2.81 -21.04 8.42
N CYS A 178 -2.15 -20.79 7.29
CA CYS A 178 -0.70 -20.68 7.25
C CYS A 178 -0.26 -19.39 7.94
N PRO A 179 0.48 -19.44 9.08
CA PRO A 179 0.85 -18.25 9.84
C PRO A 179 1.96 -17.41 9.18
N TYR A 180 2.57 -17.93 8.10
CA TYR A 180 3.74 -17.34 7.47
C TYR A 180 3.35 -16.66 6.16
N SER A 181 2.86 -15.43 6.23
CA SER A 181 2.41 -14.63 5.09
C SER A 181 3.52 -14.32 4.07
N TYR A 182 4.78 -14.38 4.47
CA TYR A 182 5.95 -14.11 3.61
C TYR A 182 6.48 -15.33 2.86
N PHE A 183 5.90 -16.50 3.04
CA PHE A 183 6.23 -17.64 2.19
C PHE A 183 5.87 -17.34 0.72
N PRO A 184 6.62 -17.93 -0.24
CA PRO A 184 6.34 -17.78 -1.66
C PRO A 184 4.86 -17.96 -1.98
N GLN A 185 4.31 -17.07 -2.79
CA GLN A 185 2.88 -17.04 -3.09
C GLN A 185 2.62 -16.43 -4.47
N TYR A 186 1.51 -16.83 -5.07
CA TYR A 186 1.00 -16.22 -6.28
C TYR A 186 -0.06 -15.16 -5.94
N ASN A 187 -0.11 -14.13 -6.78
CA ASN A 187 -1.20 -13.14 -6.83
C ASN A 187 -1.90 -13.25 -8.20
N GLY A 188 -3.07 -12.63 -8.30
CA GLY A 188 -3.84 -12.63 -9.54
C GLY A 188 -4.56 -13.95 -9.78
N THR A 189 -4.79 -14.29 -11.03
CA THR A 189 -5.53 -15.47 -11.47
C THR A 189 -4.66 -16.71 -11.44
N SER A 190 -5.21 -17.83 -11.00
CA SER A 190 -4.53 -19.13 -11.00
C SER A 190 -4.42 -19.71 -12.42
N ASP A 191 -3.69 -20.82 -12.56
CA ASP A 191 -3.43 -21.46 -13.83
C ASP A 191 -4.70 -22.02 -14.51
N ASP A 192 -5.80 -22.18 -13.77
CA ASP A 192 -7.10 -22.56 -14.33
C ASP A 192 -7.78 -21.44 -15.14
N GLY A 193 -7.28 -20.23 -15.06
CA GLY A 193 -7.82 -19.06 -15.75
C GLY A 193 -9.17 -18.56 -15.22
N ILE A 194 -9.69 -19.13 -14.14
CA ILE A 194 -11.00 -18.85 -13.56
C ILE A 194 -10.84 -18.24 -12.16
N ASN A 195 -10.05 -18.89 -11.32
CA ASN A 195 -9.99 -18.56 -9.91
C ASN A 195 -8.84 -17.61 -9.58
N ALA A 196 -9.08 -16.73 -8.64
CA ALA A 196 -7.98 -16.00 -8.02
C ALA A 196 -7.15 -16.92 -7.13
N ASN A 197 -5.84 -16.70 -7.10
CA ASN A 197 -4.94 -17.44 -6.23
C ASN A 197 -5.25 -17.27 -4.73
N LYS A 198 -6.01 -16.23 -4.36
CA LYS A 198 -6.43 -15.96 -2.99
C LYS A 198 -7.89 -15.52 -2.95
N PRO A 199 -8.63 -15.81 -1.85
CA PRO A 199 -10.04 -15.44 -1.72
C PRO A 199 -10.31 -13.94 -1.88
N ASP A 200 -9.43 -13.08 -1.34
CA ASP A 200 -9.55 -11.63 -1.42
C ASP A 200 -9.35 -11.06 -2.83
N GLY A 201 -8.71 -11.83 -3.71
CA GLY A 201 -8.58 -11.51 -5.14
C GLY A 201 -9.76 -12.00 -6.00
N GLN A 202 -10.64 -12.85 -5.45
CA GLN A 202 -11.83 -13.34 -6.14
C GLN A 202 -12.96 -12.33 -6.01
N ALA A 203 -13.36 -11.70 -7.12
CA ALA A 203 -14.30 -10.58 -7.09
C ALA A 203 -15.64 -10.94 -6.39
N ARG A 204 -16.17 -12.13 -6.67
CA ARG A 204 -17.39 -12.65 -6.03
C ARG A 204 -17.20 -12.82 -4.53
N GLU A 205 -16.14 -13.50 -4.11
CA GLU A 205 -15.89 -13.79 -2.70
C GLU A 205 -15.63 -12.50 -1.91
N PHE A 206 -14.86 -11.59 -2.50
CA PHE A 206 -14.63 -10.28 -1.93
C PHE A 206 -15.95 -9.52 -1.70
N TYR A 207 -16.78 -9.39 -2.75
CA TYR A 207 -18.03 -8.65 -2.68
C TYR A 207 -19.04 -9.31 -1.73
N ASP A 208 -19.18 -10.63 -1.77
CA ASP A 208 -20.08 -11.39 -0.90
C ASP A 208 -19.70 -11.23 0.59
N GLY A 209 -18.41 -11.06 0.89
CA GLY A 209 -17.89 -10.83 2.24
C GLY A 209 -18.09 -9.43 2.79
N LEU A 210 -18.50 -8.45 1.98
CA LEU A 210 -18.73 -7.06 2.43
C LEU A 210 -19.99 -6.94 3.27
N ASN A 211 -20.01 -6.00 4.22
CA ASN A 211 -21.21 -5.58 4.94
C ASN A 211 -22.21 -4.90 4.02
N SER A 212 -23.49 -4.87 4.41
CA SER A 212 -24.57 -4.29 3.60
C SER A 212 -24.32 -2.85 3.18
N ASP A 213 -23.86 -2.02 4.11
CA ASP A 213 -23.61 -0.59 3.91
C ASP A 213 -22.46 -0.36 2.92
N VAL A 214 -21.42 -1.18 3.02
CA VAL A 214 -20.29 -1.17 2.07
C VAL A 214 -20.76 -1.61 0.70
N LYS A 215 -21.63 -2.64 0.61
CA LYS A 215 -22.24 -3.08 -0.66
C LYS A 215 -23.07 -1.96 -1.32
N GLU A 216 -23.84 -1.20 -0.56
CA GLU A 216 -24.59 -0.06 -1.08
C GLU A 216 -23.68 0.97 -1.74
N VAL A 217 -22.51 1.26 -1.12
CA VAL A 217 -21.52 2.17 -1.71
C VAL A 217 -20.94 1.58 -2.99
N PHE A 218 -20.54 0.31 -2.98
CA PHE A 218 -19.99 -0.36 -4.15
C PHE A 218 -21.00 -0.41 -5.32
N ASP A 219 -22.26 -0.71 -5.02
CA ASP A 219 -23.33 -0.70 -6.03
C ASP A 219 -23.61 0.70 -6.58
N ALA A 220 -23.53 1.75 -5.73
CA ALA A 220 -23.66 3.13 -6.18
C ALA A 220 -22.52 3.56 -7.14
N TYR A 221 -21.31 3.05 -6.95
CA TYR A 221 -20.18 3.25 -7.86
C TYR A 221 -20.19 2.28 -9.06
N GLY A 222 -21.01 1.24 -9.04
CA GLY A 222 -21.08 0.23 -10.09
C GLY A 222 -19.87 -0.70 -10.13
N VAL A 223 -19.24 -0.96 -9.00
CA VAL A 223 -18.01 -1.76 -8.84
C VAL A 223 -18.22 -2.95 -7.89
N LYS A 224 -17.34 -3.94 -7.96
CA LYS A 224 -17.37 -5.13 -7.09
C LYS A 224 -16.09 -5.33 -6.29
N THR A 225 -15.03 -4.61 -6.62
CA THR A 225 -13.72 -4.73 -5.95
C THR A 225 -13.09 -3.36 -5.66
N TYR A 226 -12.14 -3.30 -4.75
CA TYR A 226 -11.35 -2.09 -4.53
C TYR A 226 -10.51 -1.71 -5.76
N VAL A 227 -10.07 -2.68 -6.55
CA VAL A 227 -9.31 -2.41 -7.77
C VAL A 227 -10.19 -1.69 -8.80
N GLU A 228 -11.45 -2.10 -8.94
CA GLU A 228 -12.42 -1.39 -9.78
C GLU A 228 -12.75 0.00 -9.24
N MET A 229 -12.89 0.14 -7.92
CA MET A 229 -13.14 1.42 -7.24
C MET A 229 -12.00 2.42 -7.46
N LEU A 230 -10.77 1.97 -7.29
CA LEU A 230 -9.56 2.81 -7.35
C LEU A 230 -9.00 2.95 -8.77
N GLY A 231 -9.45 2.14 -9.71
CA GLY A 231 -9.00 2.09 -11.09
C GLY A 231 -8.07 0.93 -11.41
N THR A 232 -7.81 0.73 -12.70
CA THR A 232 -7.00 -0.39 -13.18
C THR A 232 -5.51 -0.15 -12.96
N ASN A 233 -4.79 -1.24 -12.77
CA ASN A 233 -3.34 -1.22 -12.65
C ASN A 233 -2.70 -0.92 -14.01
N ASN A 234 -1.88 0.13 -14.07
CA ASN A 234 -1.19 0.54 -15.30
C ASN A 234 0.21 -0.10 -15.39
N ALA A 235 0.81 -0.02 -16.56
CA ALA A 235 2.21 -0.43 -16.73
C ALA A 235 3.15 0.34 -15.79
N PRO A 236 4.29 -0.26 -15.38
CA PRO A 236 5.25 0.42 -14.52
C PRO A 236 5.62 1.80 -15.06
N GLY A 237 5.48 2.83 -14.22
CA GLY A 237 5.88 4.18 -14.57
C GLY A 237 7.41 4.33 -14.63
N ASP A 238 7.86 5.44 -15.17
CA ASP A 238 9.29 5.74 -15.35
C ASP A 238 10.11 5.78 -14.03
N TRP A 239 9.43 5.97 -12.90
CA TRP A 239 10.07 5.86 -11.59
C TRP A 239 10.35 4.41 -11.15
N TYR A 240 9.68 3.43 -11.74
CA TYR A 240 9.76 2.04 -11.29
C TYR A 240 11.19 1.49 -11.15
N PRO A 241 12.15 1.77 -12.07
CA PRO A 241 13.52 1.33 -11.89
C PRO A 241 14.20 1.78 -10.60
N MET A 242 13.67 2.84 -9.97
CA MET A 242 14.18 3.43 -8.73
C MET A 242 13.41 3.01 -7.49
N TRP A 243 12.44 2.09 -7.62
CA TRP A 243 11.65 1.60 -6.49
C TRP A 243 12.55 1.12 -5.36
N SER A 244 12.27 1.58 -4.16
CA SER A 244 13.03 1.29 -2.93
C SER A 244 14.49 1.76 -2.90
N PHE A 245 15.01 2.42 -3.94
CA PHE A 245 16.41 2.83 -3.93
C PHE A 245 16.71 3.84 -2.81
N SER A 246 15.78 4.73 -2.47
CA SER A 246 15.95 5.69 -1.38
C SER A 246 16.26 5.03 -0.03
N ASN A 247 15.86 3.77 0.17
CA ASN A 247 16.19 3.01 1.38
C ASN A 247 17.67 2.64 1.48
N ASN A 248 18.43 2.78 0.38
CA ASN A 248 19.86 2.50 0.33
C ASN A 248 20.72 3.74 0.63
N PHE A 249 20.11 4.91 0.80
CA PHE A 249 20.86 6.10 1.17
C PHE A 249 21.40 6.00 2.59
N THR A 250 22.70 6.21 2.71
CA THR A 250 23.41 6.27 3.99
C THR A 250 24.15 7.60 4.11
N THR A 251 24.50 7.99 5.32
CA THR A 251 25.24 9.25 5.57
C THR A 251 26.70 9.22 5.11
N ASP A 252 27.11 8.16 4.42
CA ASP A 252 28.46 8.04 3.85
C ASP A 252 28.65 8.84 2.55
N THR A 253 27.54 9.30 1.95
CA THR A 253 27.54 10.09 0.73
C THR A 253 26.89 11.46 0.94
N PRO A 254 27.27 12.49 0.16
CA PRO A 254 26.61 13.80 0.20
C PRO A 254 25.08 13.71 0.00
N GLY A 255 24.63 12.86 -0.94
CA GLY A 255 23.20 12.64 -1.20
C GLY A 255 22.49 11.99 -0.04
N GLY A 256 23.12 11.03 0.64
CA GLY A 256 22.58 10.42 1.85
C GLY A 256 22.50 11.39 3.04
N VAL A 257 23.49 12.25 3.18
CA VAL A 257 23.44 13.35 4.19
C VAL A 257 22.29 14.31 3.87
N ALA A 258 22.13 14.71 2.60
CA ALA A 258 21.04 15.59 2.17
C ALA A 258 19.67 14.92 2.41
N TRP A 259 19.53 13.64 2.05
CA TRP A 259 18.31 12.84 2.26
C TRP A 259 17.88 12.82 3.73
N THR A 260 18.82 12.53 4.64
CA THR A 260 18.56 12.51 6.09
C THR A 260 18.10 13.86 6.60
N LYS A 261 18.81 14.94 6.24
CA LYS A 261 18.45 16.32 6.64
C LYS A 261 17.08 16.74 6.10
N ILE A 262 16.78 16.40 4.85
CA ILE A 262 15.48 16.67 4.22
C ILE A 262 14.37 15.91 4.97
N GLY A 263 14.58 14.66 5.34
CA GLY A 263 13.64 13.88 6.13
C GLY A 263 13.33 14.55 7.48
N GLU A 264 14.35 14.87 8.26
CA GLU A 264 14.22 15.57 9.54
C GLU A 264 13.52 16.93 9.39
N LEU A 265 13.90 17.71 8.38
CA LEU A 265 13.28 19.00 8.09
C LEU A 265 11.78 18.85 7.78
N LYS A 266 11.41 17.89 6.94
CA LYS A 266 10.00 17.65 6.56
C LYS A 266 9.17 17.33 7.80
N HIS A 267 9.63 16.45 8.65
CA HIS A 267 8.95 16.13 9.91
C HIS A 267 8.79 17.36 10.82
N ALA A 268 9.79 18.20 10.90
CA ALA A 268 9.77 19.36 11.80
C ALA A 268 9.00 20.58 11.25
N GLU A 269 8.96 20.78 9.95
CA GLU A 269 8.49 22.04 9.35
C GLU A 269 7.21 21.92 8.54
N LEU A 270 6.94 20.79 7.84
CA LEU A 270 5.69 20.63 7.08
C LEU A 270 4.43 20.73 7.96
N PRO A 271 4.39 20.18 9.19
CA PRO A 271 3.29 20.43 10.11
C PRO A 271 3.03 21.93 10.35
N LYS A 272 4.09 22.72 10.50
CA LYS A 272 3.98 24.18 10.72
C LYS A 272 3.41 24.89 9.48
N VAL A 273 3.78 24.44 8.28
CA VAL A 273 3.20 24.95 7.02
C VAL A 273 1.70 24.66 6.95
N VAL A 274 1.31 23.43 7.27
CA VAL A 274 -0.11 23.03 7.26
C VAL A 274 -0.92 23.82 8.31
N MET A 275 -0.36 24.05 9.49
CA MET A 275 -1.03 24.78 10.59
C MET A 275 -0.95 26.30 10.45
N ALA A 276 -0.22 26.84 9.49
CA ALA A 276 0.00 28.29 9.34
C ALA A 276 -1.28 29.04 8.99
N LYS A 277 -1.38 30.29 9.45
CA LYS A 277 -2.43 31.21 9.02
C LYS A 277 -2.19 31.77 7.63
N ASP A 278 -0.93 31.95 7.26
CA ASP A 278 -0.46 32.38 5.94
C ASP A 278 0.39 31.26 5.35
N PHE A 279 -0.21 30.50 4.44
CA PHE A 279 0.45 29.37 3.79
C PHE A 279 1.66 29.81 2.99
N ASP A 280 1.51 30.86 2.16
CA ASP A 280 2.54 31.23 1.19
C ASP A 280 3.82 31.66 1.93
N SER A 281 3.72 32.49 2.98
CA SER A 281 4.85 32.89 3.81
C SER A 281 5.50 31.70 4.57
N ALA A 282 4.70 30.78 5.05
CA ALA A 282 5.21 29.58 5.73
C ALA A 282 5.90 28.62 4.75
N TRP A 283 5.37 28.48 3.55
CA TRP A 283 5.97 27.67 2.48
C TRP A 283 7.32 28.25 2.04
N ASP A 284 7.41 29.57 1.82
CA ASP A 284 8.66 30.21 1.48
C ASP A 284 9.74 29.98 2.55
N THR A 285 9.37 30.12 3.82
CA THR A 285 10.26 29.81 4.96
C THR A 285 10.72 28.35 4.98
N TYR A 286 9.81 27.43 4.68
CA TYR A 286 10.14 26.01 4.54
C TYR A 286 11.11 25.78 3.39
N MET A 287 10.86 26.38 2.23
CA MET A 287 11.70 26.21 1.04
C MET A 287 13.11 26.76 1.22
N ASP A 288 13.27 27.86 1.96
CA ASP A 288 14.61 28.38 2.31
C ASP A 288 15.41 27.34 3.12
N LYS A 289 14.77 26.71 4.12
CA LYS A 289 15.39 25.65 4.91
C LYS A 289 15.64 24.39 4.09
N TYR A 290 14.72 24.04 3.20
CA TYR A 290 14.83 22.90 2.30
C TYR A 290 16.05 23.03 1.38
N ASN A 291 16.21 24.19 0.77
CA ASN A 291 17.36 24.48 -0.09
C ASN A 291 18.70 24.43 0.66
N ALA A 292 18.72 24.81 1.94
CA ALA A 292 19.89 24.71 2.80
C ALA A 292 20.30 23.24 3.12
N CYS A 293 19.44 22.26 2.87
CA CYS A 293 19.77 20.83 2.98
C CYS A 293 20.54 20.28 1.78
N ASN A 294 20.84 21.08 0.77
CA ASN A 294 21.52 20.70 -0.48
C ASN A 294 20.79 19.57 -1.25
N PRO A 295 19.52 19.74 -1.63
CA PRO A 295 18.75 18.69 -2.32
C PRO A 295 19.39 18.24 -3.63
N GLN A 296 20.24 19.04 -4.25
CA GLN A 296 20.92 18.69 -5.50
C GLN A 296 21.90 17.52 -5.35
N ASP A 297 22.51 17.33 -4.17
CA ASP A 297 23.38 16.20 -3.90
C ASP A 297 22.58 14.89 -3.93
N PHE A 298 21.40 14.89 -3.30
CA PHE A 298 20.47 13.77 -3.30
C PHE A 298 19.91 13.48 -4.71
N LEU A 299 19.46 14.51 -5.44
CA LEU A 299 18.92 14.36 -6.78
C LEU A 299 19.98 13.87 -7.79
N GLY A 300 21.22 14.32 -7.64
CA GLY A 300 22.35 13.89 -8.47
C GLY A 300 22.68 12.41 -8.28
N GLU A 301 22.68 11.91 -7.05
CA GLU A 301 22.89 10.47 -6.79
C GLU A 301 21.71 9.62 -7.33
N LEU A 302 20.47 10.09 -7.18
CA LEU A 302 19.31 9.44 -7.78
C LEU A 302 19.42 9.36 -9.31
N GLN A 303 19.84 10.45 -9.96
CA GLN A 303 20.01 10.47 -11.42
C GLN A 303 21.08 9.48 -11.86
N THR A 304 22.20 9.46 -11.16
CA THR A 304 23.31 8.54 -11.46
C THR A 304 22.87 7.08 -11.39
N GLU A 305 22.11 6.72 -10.37
CA GLU A 305 21.61 5.34 -10.24
C GLU A 305 20.50 5.03 -11.26
N LEU A 306 19.63 5.99 -11.58
CA LEU A 306 18.63 5.81 -12.63
C LEU A 306 19.28 5.53 -13.99
N ASP A 307 20.26 6.33 -14.37
CA ASP A 307 20.99 6.17 -15.65
C ASP A 307 21.64 4.78 -15.74
N LYS A 308 22.30 4.34 -14.67
CA LYS A 308 22.89 3.01 -14.56
C LYS A 308 21.85 1.89 -14.72
N ARG A 309 20.69 2.00 -14.08
CA ARG A 309 19.63 0.98 -14.17
C ARG A 309 18.99 0.94 -15.54
N LEU A 310 18.78 2.08 -16.18
CA LEU A 310 18.27 2.16 -17.54
C LEU A 310 19.26 1.56 -18.54
N GLU A 311 20.56 1.83 -18.38
CA GLU A 311 21.62 1.20 -19.21
C GLU A 311 21.65 -0.32 -19.03
N GLN A 312 21.52 -0.81 -17.79
CA GLN A 312 21.45 -2.25 -17.53
C GLN A 312 20.21 -2.88 -18.16
N ALA A 313 19.04 -2.26 -18.00
CA ALA A 313 17.81 -2.76 -18.59
C ALA A 313 17.87 -2.83 -20.13
N ALA A 314 18.56 -1.89 -20.76
CA ALA A 314 18.74 -1.88 -22.21
C ALA A 314 19.56 -3.08 -22.74
N LYS A 315 20.39 -3.71 -21.91
CA LYS A 315 21.19 -4.89 -22.29
C LYS A 315 20.37 -6.19 -22.35
N PHE A 316 19.16 -6.18 -21.79
CA PHE A 316 18.25 -7.34 -21.75
C PHE A 316 17.03 -7.20 -22.67
N LYS A 317 16.96 -6.13 -23.44
CA LYS A 317 15.99 -5.92 -24.51
C LYS A 317 16.56 -6.33 -25.86
#